data_5ce4d1a035cb7fac71d873b423a075c2
#
_entry.id   5ce4d1a035cb7fac71d873b423a075c2
#
_cell.length_a   1.000
_cell.length_b   1.000
_cell.length_c   1.000
_cell.angle_alpha   90.00
_cell.angle_beta   90.00
_cell.angle_gamma   90.00
#
_symmetry.space_group_name_H-M   'P 1'
#
loop_
_entity.id
_entity.type
_entity.pdbx_description
1 polymer ?
#
loop_
_entity_poly.entity_id
_entity_poly.type
_entity_poly.pdbx_seq_one_letter_code
_entity_poly.pdbx_strand_id
1 'polypeptide(L)'
;MNDFQEIADRVEIEALRGEFTDAAMMRDRARFAALFTPDGALRMPDIPVELIGREEILSGAERLQSQWDFFVQNSHPGTIRIDGDDATGRTYMQEVARLLDGRSGLNFAIYHDAYRRTPEGWRFAERVYEIRYADTSPLGGSAPGPDARAHGSGEARAQASAEEEAAVAGPAYDFGAPASAERLERTIEALRANGFTAELLDDAAAARARVKDLIPEGASVFTGASETLRLSRIVEDIEADDRCEAIRPRVLTMDRATESDRIRRLIATPDVFLAGVAAVTETGSLVIASGSGSQLPASAGGAAKAIWVVGAQKVVPDLSTALRRVEEHALALETARAQAVYGQPSAVNRLLVLNAEPQPGRGTVLLLREAIGF
;
A
#
# COMPACT_ATOMS: atom_id res chain seq x y z
N MET A 1 13.35 35.76 17.28
CA MET A 1 12.14 34.95 17.55
C MET A 1 12.61 33.70 18.27
N ASN A 2 11.86 33.24 19.26
CA ASN A 2 12.28 32.05 20.02
C ASN A 2 11.95 30.82 19.17
N ASP A 3 12.85 29.85 19.01
CA ASP A 3 12.65 28.65 18.18
C ASP A 3 11.32 27.92 18.45
N PHE A 4 10.87 27.97 19.74
CA PHE A 4 9.58 27.38 20.13
C PHE A 4 8.36 28.10 19.54
N GLN A 5 8.42 29.41 19.39
CA GLN A 5 7.30 30.17 18.80
C GLN A 5 7.17 29.85 17.29
N GLU A 6 8.28 29.77 16.57
CA GLU A 6 8.26 29.41 15.17
C GLU A 6 7.71 27.98 14.96
N ILE A 7 8.05 27.04 15.84
CA ILE A 7 7.50 25.67 15.79
C ILE A 7 5.99 25.70 16.05
N ALA A 8 5.54 26.43 17.07
CA ALA A 8 4.12 26.56 17.39
C ALA A 8 3.32 27.17 16.24
N ASP A 9 3.85 28.22 15.60
CA ASP A 9 3.26 28.87 14.44
C ASP A 9 3.12 27.92 13.24
N ARG A 10 4.15 27.12 12.97
CA ARG A 10 4.10 26.10 11.91
C ARG A 10 3.01 25.06 12.17
N VAL A 11 2.89 24.60 13.42
CA VAL A 11 1.86 23.62 13.81
C VAL A 11 0.45 24.23 13.68
N GLU A 12 0.26 25.48 14.10
CA GLU A 12 -1.03 26.18 13.92
C GLU A 12 -1.41 26.37 12.46
N ILE A 13 -0.46 26.76 11.61
CA ILE A 13 -0.70 26.91 10.16
C ILE A 13 -1.02 25.55 9.51
N GLU A 14 -0.35 24.47 9.89
CA GLU A 14 -0.69 23.13 9.39
C GLU A 14 -2.08 22.68 9.87
N ALA A 15 -2.44 22.95 11.13
CA ALA A 15 -3.79 22.71 11.63
C ALA A 15 -4.84 23.50 10.86
N LEU A 16 -4.61 24.79 10.58
CA LEU A 16 -5.49 25.64 9.78
C LEU A 16 -5.72 25.07 8.35
N ARG A 17 -4.68 24.51 7.73
CA ARG A 17 -4.78 23.82 6.43
C ARG A 17 -5.66 22.56 6.51
N GLY A 18 -5.50 21.77 7.57
CA GLY A 18 -6.34 20.61 7.83
C GLY A 18 -7.81 20.96 8.05
N GLU A 19 -8.07 22.01 8.85
CA GLU A 19 -9.41 22.54 9.11
C GLU A 19 -10.10 23.01 7.80
N PHE A 20 -9.36 23.60 6.87
CA PHE A 20 -9.92 23.99 5.58
C PHE A 20 -10.43 22.78 4.79
N THR A 21 -9.63 21.75 4.69
CA THR A 21 -10.01 20.51 3.99
C THR A 21 -11.22 19.84 4.66
N ASP A 22 -11.22 19.73 5.98
CA ASP A 22 -12.33 19.14 6.72
C ASP A 22 -13.62 19.95 6.57
N ALA A 23 -13.55 21.29 6.72
CA ALA A 23 -14.73 22.16 6.56
C ALA A 23 -15.31 22.11 5.14
N ALA A 24 -14.45 22.00 4.11
CA ALA A 24 -14.88 21.84 2.72
C ALA A 24 -15.62 20.51 2.52
N MET A 25 -15.06 19.40 2.99
CA MET A 25 -15.63 18.06 2.84
C MET A 25 -16.91 17.87 3.67
N MET A 26 -16.93 18.39 4.90
CA MET A 26 -18.10 18.33 5.77
C MET A 26 -19.20 19.34 5.38
N ARG A 27 -18.97 20.19 4.39
CA ARG A 27 -19.85 21.28 3.95
C ARG A 27 -20.19 22.27 5.09
N ASP A 28 -19.25 22.43 6.03
CA ASP A 28 -19.35 23.41 7.12
C ASP A 28 -18.90 24.78 6.62
N ARG A 29 -19.79 25.46 5.93
CA ARG A 29 -19.53 26.71 5.25
C ARG A 29 -19.20 27.85 6.21
N ALA A 30 -19.81 27.86 7.37
CA ALA A 30 -19.55 28.88 8.39
C ALA A 30 -18.12 28.76 8.92
N ARG A 31 -17.70 27.53 9.28
CA ARG A 31 -16.33 27.23 9.70
C ARG A 31 -15.34 27.51 8.57
N PHE A 32 -15.66 27.10 7.33
CA PHE A 32 -14.82 27.34 6.15
C PHE A 32 -14.50 28.84 5.96
N ALA A 33 -15.52 29.71 6.01
CA ALA A 33 -15.33 31.16 5.88
C ALA A 33 -14.57 31.75 7.08
N ALA A 34 -14.77 31.23 8.29
CA ALA A 34 -14.10 31.71 9.50
C ALA A 34 -12.58 31.44 9.53
N LEU A 35 -12.08 30.53 8.67
CA LEU A 35 -10.64 30.27 8.53
C LEU A 35 -9.88 31.40 7.84
N PHE A 36 -10.59 32.33 7.19
CA PHE A 36 -10.01 33.49 6.55
C PHE A 36 -10.00 34.71 7.48
N THR A 37 -9.13 35.69 7.19
CA THR A 37 -9.26 37.03 7.78
C THR A 37 -10.58 37.68 7.33
N PRO A 38 -11.08 38.72 8.02
CA PRO A 38 -12.33 39.41 7.58
C PRO A 38 -12.28 39.90 6.14
N ASP A 39 -11.10 40.31 5.66
CA ASP A 39 -10.79 40.79 4.31
C ASP A 39 -10.11 39.73 3.42
N GLY A 40 -10.06 38.47 3.88
CA GLY A 40 -9.34 37.39 3.20
C GLY A 40 -9.90 37.08 1.82
N ALA A 41 -9.06 36.51 0.96
CA ALA A 41 -9.42 36.21 -0.42
C ALA A 41 -9.22 34.73 -0.77
N LEU A 42 -10.18 34.17 -1.53
CA LEU A 42 -10.06 32.87 -2.18
C LEU A 42 -10.17 33.08 -3.69
N ARG A 43 -9.10 32.75 -4.41
CA ARG A 43 -9.00 32.96 -5.86
C ARG A 43 -8.71 31.65 -6.58
N MET A 44 -9.43 31.40 -7.67
CA MET A 44 -9.22 30.26 -8.56
C MET A 44 -9.13 30.75 -9.99
N PRO A 45 -7.95 31.26 -10.46
CA PRO A 45 -7.81 31.90 -11.77
C PRO A 45 -8.19 31.01 -12.95
N ASP A 46 -7.95 29.69 -12.83
CA ASP A 46 -8.28 28.70 -13.87
C ASP A 46 -9.80 28.41 -13.95
N ILE A 47 -10.52 28.73 -12.89
CA ILE A 47 -11.98 28.67 -12.81
C ILE A 47 -12.39 30.06 -12.37
N PRO A 48 -13.24 30.81 -13.11
CA PRO A 48 -13.46 32.24 -12.84
C PRO A 48 -14.17 32.50 -11.50
N VAL A 49 -13.43 32.17 -10.39
CA VAL A 49 -13.87 32.34 -9.02
C VAL A 49 -12.92 33.28 -8.30
N GLU A 50 -13.45 34.40 -7.85
CA GLU A 50 -12.79 35.36 -6.98
C GLU A 50 -13.75 35.74 -5.86
N LEU A 51 -13.40 35.45 -4.62
CA LEU A 51 -14.22 35.69 -3.45
C LEU A 51 -13.40 36.50 -2.44
N ILE A 52 -13.85 37.68 -2.09
CA ILE A 52 -13.13 38.63 -1.21
C ILE A 52 -13.99 38.92 0.02
N GLY A 53 -13.42 38.64 1.20
CA GLY A 53 -14.09 38.76 2.47
C GLY A 53 -14.93 37.52 2.85
N ARG A 54 -15.13 37.33 4.14
CA ARG A 54 -15.81 36.14 4.68
C ARG A 54 -17.23 35.94 4.14
N GLU A 55 -17.97 37.03 3.88
CA GLU A 55 -19.36 36.97 3.36
C GLU A 55 -19.40 36.41 1.96
N GLU A 56 -18.50 36.87 1.07
CA GLU A 56 -18.41 36.35 -0.30
C GLU A 56 -17.87 34.90 -0.29
N ILE A 57 -16.90 34.59 0.57
CA ILE A 57 -16.38 33.22 0.73
C ILE A 57 -17.49 32.27 1.18
N LEU A 58 -18.31 32.67 2.16
CA LEU A 58 -19.44 31.89 2.64
C LEU A 58 -20.45 31.60 1.52
N SER A 59 -20.91 32.66 0.83
CA SER A 59 -21.90 32.55 -0.25
C SER A 59 -21.34 31.86 -1.49
N GLY A 60 -20.04 32.02 -1.77
CA GLY A 60 -19.32 31.32 -2.85
C GLY A 60 -19.16 29.83 -2.58
N ALA A 61 -18.80 29.48 -1.36
CA ALA A 61 -18.75 28.07 -0.93
C ALA A 61 -20.13 27.41 -1.06
N GLU A 62 -21.20 28.11 -0.72
CA GLU A 62 -22.57 27.60 -0.88
C GLU A 62 -22.89 27.33 -2.35
N ARG A 63 -22.60 28.29 -3.26
CA ARG A 63 -22.83 28.12 -4.70
C ARG A 63 -22.04 26.94 -5.27
N LEU A 64 -20.77 26.80 -4.92
CA LEU A 64 -19.92 25.70 -5.41
C LEU A 64 -20.41 24.36 -4.89
N GLN A 65 -20.61 24.25 -3.59
CA GLN A 65 -21.00 22.99 -2.94
C GLN A 65 -22.42 22.52 -3.31
N SER A 66 -23.32 23.44 -3.66
CA SER A 66 -24.68 23.08 -4.12
C SER A 66 -24.70 22.34 -5.46
N GLN A 67 -23.62 22.43 -6.23
CA GLN A 67 -23.48 21.73 -7.51
C GLN A 67 -22.87 20.34 -7.38
N TRP A 68 -22.34 19.97 -6.22
CA TRP A 68 -21.64 18.70 -6.03
C TRP A 68 -22.58 17.56 -5.66
N ASP A 69 -22.55 16.50 -6.44
CA ASP A 69 -23.02 15.18 -6.05
C ASP A 69 -22.11 14.66 -4.93
N PHE A 70 -20.81 14.55 -5.21
CA PHE A 70 -19.81 14.34 -4.17
C PHE A 70 -18.54 15.18 -4.42
N PHE A 71 -17.77 15.37 -3.33
CA PHE A 71 -16.47 16.02 -3.35
C PHE A 71 -15.57 15.40 -2.29
N VAL A 72 -14.38 14.98 -2.69
CA VAL A 72 -13.33 14.46 -1.81
C VAL A 72 -12.07 15.26 -2.06
N GLN A 73 -11.48 15.79 -1.01
CA GLN A 73 -10.26 16.58 -1.06
C GLN A 73 -9.22 16.00 -0.09
N ASN A 74 -8.01 15.79 -0.57
CA ASN A 74 -6.84 15.47 0.24
C ASN A 74 -5.84 16.61 0.15
N SER A 75 -5.30 17.03 1.30
CA SER A 75 -4.23 18.01 1.39
C SER A 75 -2.91 17.36 1.80
N HIS A 76 -1.81 17.78 1.19
CA HIS A 76 -0.47 17.35 1.50
C HIS A 76 0.39 18.54 1.94
N PRO A 77 1.27 18.37 2.96
CA PRO A 77 2.15 19.41 3.42
C PRO A 77 3.01 19.99 2.28
N GLY A 78 3.21 21.30 2.31
CA GLY A 78 4.12 22.02 1.45
C GLY A 78 5.09 22.87 2.26
N THR A 79 5.41 24.06 1.76
CA THR A 79 6.32 24.97 2.45
C THR A 79 5.56 25.98 3.31
N ILE A 80 6.17 26.41 4.41
CA ILE A 80 5.74 27.55 5.23
C ILE A 80 6.97 28.41 5.49
N ARG A 81 6.82 29.73 5.29
CA ARG A 81 7.81 30.74 5.63
C ARG A 81 7.13 31.80 6.49
N ILE A 82 7.58 31.94 7.72
CA ILE A 82 7.04 32.85 8.71
C ILE A 82 7.90 34.12 8.74
N ASP A 83 7.26 35.28 8.72
CA ASP A 83 7.88 36.59 8.88
C ASP A 83 7.03 37.43 9.83
N GLY A 84 7.35 37.34 11.12
CA GLY A 84 6.60 38.03 12.16
C GLY A 84 5.15 37.53 12.28
N ASP A 85 4.20 38.41 12.03
CA ASP A 85 2.77 38.13 12.08
C ASP A 85 2.17 37.77 10.69
N ASP A 86 2.99 37.71 9.66
CA ASP A 86 2.65 37.25 8.34
C ASP A 86 3.39 35.95 8.01
N ALA A 87 2.80 35.09 7.19
CA ALA A 87 3.47 33.92 6.66
C ALA A 87 3.00 33.64 5.23
N THR A 88 3.83 32.93 4.47
CA THR A 88 3.47 32.42 3.15
C THR A 88 3.74 30.93 3.04
N GLY A 89 3.04 30.26 2.14
CA GLY A 89 3.27 28.83 1.96
C GLY A 89 2.61 28.26 0.72
N ARG A 90 2.77 26.94 0.59
CA ARG A 90 2.07 26.16 -0.44
C ARG A 90 1.47 24.91 0.19
N THR A 91 0.29 24.55 -0.30
CA THR A 91 -0.38 23.29 0.05
C THR A 91 -0.69 22.55 -1.24
N TYR A 92 -0.32 21.27 -1.34
CA TYR A 92 -0.63 20.46 -2.51
C TYR A 92 -1.97 19.77 -2.32
N MET A 93 -2.80 19.77 -3.36
CA MET A 93 -4.17 19.26 -3.30
C MET A 93 -4.37 18.14 -4.31
N GLN A 94 -5.13 17.15 -3.90
CA GLN A 94 -5.72 16.15 -4.77
C GLN A 94 -7.23 16.16 -4.51
N GLU A 95 -8.02 16.29 -5.56
CA GLU A 95 -9.47 16.44 -5.48
C GLU A 95 -10.16 15.53 -6.48
N VAL A 96 -11.23 14.89 -6.02
CA VAL A 96 -12.14 14.13 -6.86
C VAL A 96 -13.53 14.68 -6.65
N ALA A 97 -14.19 15.09 -7.72
CA ALA A 97 -15.53 15.64 -7.67
C ALA A 97 -16.43 15.09 -8.79
N ARG A 98 -17.71 14.98 -8.51
CA ARG A 98 -18.76 14.85 -9.52
C ARG A 98 -19.83 15.86 -9.24
N LEU A 99 -20.27 16.54 -10.30
CA LEU A 99 -21.35 17.50 -10.24
C LEU A 99 -22.69 16.80 -10.45
N LEU A 100 -23.77 17.44 -10.02
CA LEU A 100 -25.14 16.95 -10.20
C LEU A 100 -25.55 16.82 -11.68
N ASP A 101 -24.88 17.53 -12.59
CA ASP A 101 -25.08 17.40 -14.04
C ASP A 101 -24.26 16.25 -14.68
N GLY A 102 -23.57 15.45 -13.88
CA GLY A 102 -22.78 14.28 -14.28
C GLY A 102 -21.34 14.59 -14.70
N ARG A 103 -20.92 15.84 -14.82
CA ARG A 103 -19.51 16.18 -15.05
C ARG A 103 -18.67 15.74 -13.87
N SER A 104 -17.49 15.22 -14.16
CA SER A 104 -16.53 14.72 -13.18
C SER A 104 -15.20 15.44 -13.32
N GLY A 105 -14.41 15.43 -12.26
CA GLY A 105 -13.05 15.94 -12.27
C GLY A 105 -12.17 15.22 -11.26
N LEU A 106 -10.95 14.87 -11.70
CA LEU A 106 -9.81 14.52 -10.84
C LEU A 106 -8.77 15.63 -11.03
N ASN A 107 -8.49 16.37 -9.96
CA ASN A 107 -7.59 17.52 -10.01
C ASN A 107 -6.37 17.29 -9.12
N PHE A 108 -5.21 17.70 -9.61
CA PHE A 108 -4.02 17.94 -8.80
C PHE A 108 -3.71 19.45 -8.89
N ALA A 109 -3.64 20.09 -7.73
CA ALA A 109 -3.52 21.54 -7.65
C ALA A 109 -2.57 21.97 -6.54
N ILE A 110 -2.23 23.25 -6.54
CA ILE A 110 -1.44 23.90 -5.50
C ILE A 110 -2.22 25.11 -5.01
N TYR A 111 -2.40 25.23 -3.70
CA TYR A 111 -2.73 26.50 -3.08
C TYR A 111 -1.42 27.26 -2.78
N HIS A 112 -1.35 28.50 -3.27
CA HIS A 112 -0.40 29.51 -2.85
C HIS A 112 -1.06 30.34 -1.77
N ASP A 113 -0.54 30.24 -0.56
CA ASP A 113 -1.18 30.77 0.64
C ASP A 113 -0.41 31.97 1.19
N ALA A 114 -1.15 33.01 1.58
CA ALA A 114 -0.72 34.02 2.52
C ALA A 114 -1.53 33.91 3.80
N TYR A 115 -0.85 33.97 4.94
CA TYR A 115 -1.44 33.85 6.28
C TYR A 115 -1.17 35.11 7.06
N ARG A 116 -2.05 35.42 8.01
CA ARG A 116 -1.88 36.51 8.96
C ARG A 116 -2.25 36.03 10.36
N ARG A 117 -1.46 36.42 11.33
CA ARG A 117 -1.76 36.20 12.76
C ARG A 117 -2.83 37.17 13.20
N THR A 118 -3.87 36.65 13.83
CA THR A 118 -4.96 37.42 14.43
C THR A 118 -5.05 37.12 15.93
N PRO A 119 -5.85 37.86 16.72
CA PRO A 119 -6.09 37.49 18.10
C PRO A 119 -6.67 36.09 18.31
N GLU A 120 -7.34 35.53 17.29
CA GLU A 120 -7.91 34.17 17.31
C GLU A 120 -6.97 33.13 16.71
N GLY A 121 -5.67 33.42 16.49
CA GLY A 121 -4.68 32.55 15.87
C GLY A 121 -4.45 32.85 14.38
N TRP A 122 -3.72 32.00 13.71
CA TRP A 122 -3.42 32.16 12.28
C TRP A 122 -4.66 32.00 11.41
N ARG A 123 -4.79 32.84 10.36
CA ARG A 123 -5.87 32.81 9.37
C ARG A 123 -5.32 32.96 7.96
N PHE A 124 -6.05 32.46 6.96
CA PHE A 124 -5.75 32.73 5.57
C PHE A 124 -6.05 34.21 5.26
N ALA A 125 -5.03 34.95 4.87
CA ALA A 125 -5.19 36.28 4.28
C ALA A 125 -5.53 36.15 2.78
N GLU A 126 -4.93 35.17 2.11
CA GLU A 126 -5.24 34.85 0.72
C GLU A 126 -4.92 33.38 0.44
N ARG A 127 -5.74 32.73 -0.38
CA ARG A 127 -5.48 31.43 -1.02
C ARG A 127 -5.69 31.57 -2.52
N VAL A 128 -4.65 31.22 -3.30
CA VAL A 128 -4.72 31.18 -4.78
C VAL A 128 -4.59 29.73 -5.23
N TYR A 129 -5.62 29.22 -5.90
CA TYR A 129 -5.68 27.86 -6.40
C TYR A 129 -5.13 27.78 -7.81
N GLU A 130 -4.07 27.04 -8.02
CA GLU A 130 -3.44 26.79 -9.32
C GLU A 130 -3.65 25.31 -9.70
N ILE A 131 -4.36 25.05 -10.80
CA ILE A 131 -4.54 23.70 -11.33
C ILE A 131 -3.25 23.25 -12.03
N ARG A 132 -2.69 22.14 -11.64
CA ARG A 132 -1.50 21.52 -12.26
C ARG A 132 -1.86 20.39 -13.23
N TYR A 133 -2.95 19.71 -12.96
CA TYR A 133 -3.51 18.65 -13.80
C TYR A 133 -5.00 18.55 -13.53
N ALA A 134 -5.79 18.43 -14.57
CA ALA A 134 -7.22 18.15 -14.48
C ALA A 134 -7.57 17.03 -15.46
N ASP A 135 -8.23 16.00 -14.97
CA ASP A 135 -8.84 14.95 -15.77
C ASP A 135 -10.36 15.04 -15.62
N THR A 136 -11.05 15.28 -16.71
CA THR A 136 -12.51 15.41 -16.76
C THR A 136 -13.20 14.17 -17.33
N SER A 137 -12.48 13.06 -17.47
CA SER A 137 -13.06 11.79 -17.88
C SER A 137 -14.09 11.30 -16.85
N PRO A 138 -15.13 10.56 -17.28
CA PRO A 138 -16.14 10.05 -16.36
C PRO A 138 -15.54 9.17 -15.28
N LEU A 139 -15.89 9.44 -14.02
CA LEU A 139 -15.49 8.61 -12.88
C LEU A 139 -16.34 7.34 -12.84
N GLY A 140 -15.69 6.18 -12.81
CA GLY A 140 -16.36 4.87 -12.74
C GLY A 140 -16.90 4.50 -11.36
N GLY A 141 -16.51 5.23 -10.29
CA GLY A 141 -16.95 4.99 -8.93
C GLY A 141 -18.20 5.78 -8.54
N SER A 142 -18.78 5.46 -7.38
CA SER A 142 -19.92 6.18 -6.78
C SER A 142 -19.64 6.54 -5.33
N ALA A 143 -20.24 7.66 -4.86
CA ALA A 143 -20.25 7.97 -3.43
C ALA A 143 -21.42 7.22 -2.75
N PRO A 144 -21.24 6.73 -1.51
CA PRO A 144 -22.34 6.19 -0.72
C PRO A 144 -23.42 7.26 -0.51
N GLY A 145 -24.70 6.91 -0.74
CA GLY A 145 -25.83 7.82 -0.55
C GLY A 145 -26.01 8.25 0.92
N PRO A 146 -26.71 9.38 1.17
CA PRO A 146 -26.93 9.89 2.52
C PRO A 146 -27.67 8.90 3.44
N ASP A 147 -28.50 8.02 2.89
CA ASP A 147 -29.25 7.01 3.63
C ASP A 147 -28.36 5.86 4.16
N ALA A 148 -27.20 5.62 3.56
CA ALA A 148 -26.22 4.64 4.04
C ALA A 148 -25.59 5.03 5.39
N ARG A 149 -25.67 6.30 5.79
CA ARG A 149 -25.12 6.83 7.05
C ARG A 149 -26.14 6.82 8.21
N ALA A 150 -27.44 6.72 7.92
CA ALA A 150 -28.51 6.89 8.90
C ALA A 150 -28.99 5.60 9.57
N HIS A 151 -28.63 4.43 9.08
CA HIS A 151 -29.11 3.14 9.59
C HIS A 151 -28.00 2.33 10.25
N GLY A 152 -27.67 2.73 11.48
CA GLY A 152 -26.70 2.05 12.35
C GLY A 152 -27.35 1.04 13.31
N SER A 153 -27.99 -0.01 12.84
CA SER A 153 -28.18 -1.24 13.63
C SER A 153 -27.22 -2.31 13.07
N GLY A 154 -26.45 -2.95 13.96
CA GLY A 154 -25.31 -3.81 13.59
C GLY A 154 -25.62 -4.98 12.64
N GLU A 155 -26.88 -5.43 12.56
CA GLU A 155 -27.28 -6.55 11.69
C GLU A 155 -27.57 -6.13 10.24
N ALA A 156 -28.15 -4.94 10.02
CA ALA A 156 -28.36 -4.39 8.68
C ALA A 156 -27.03 -3.93 8.03
N ARG A 157 -26.05 -3.53 8.84
CA ARG A 157 -24.70 -3.16 8.38
C ARG A 157 -23.88 -4.38 7.94
N ALA A 158 -24.10 -5.54 8.58
CA ALA A 158 -23.44 -6.78 8.19
C ALA A 158 -24.03 -7.36 6.88
N GLN A 159 -25.32 -7.15 6.61
CA GLN A 159 -25.95 -7.60 5.35
C GLN A 159 -25.71 -6.63 4.19
N ALA A 160 -25.78 -5.32 4.42
CA ALA A 160 -25.46 -4.32 3.40
C ALA A 160 -23.96 -4.31 3.05
N SER A 161 -23.06 -4.52 4.02
CA SER A 161 -21.64 -4.67 3.74
C SER A 161 -21.33 -5.96 2.96
N ALA A 162 -22.08 -7.05 3.17
CA ALA A 162 -21.89 -8.27 2.39
C ALA A 162 -22.42 -8.15 0.95
N GLU A 163 -23.48 -7.37 0.72
CA GLU A 163 -24.02 -7.10 -0.62
C GLU A 163 -23.20 -6.02 -1.37
N GLU A 164 -22.64 -5.04 -0.66
CA GLU A 164 -21.77 -4.00 -1.21
C GLU A 164 -20.34 -4.53 -1.44
N GLU A 165 -19.80 -5.39 -0.57
CA GLU A 165 -18.59 -6.17 -0.81
C GLU A 165 -18.77 -7.10 -2.02
N ALA A 166 -19.95 -7.68 -2.23
CA ALA A 166 -20.26 -8.48 -3.41
C ALA A 166 -20.38 -7.63 -4.70
N ALA A 167 -20.74 -6.35 -4.61
CA ALA A 167 -20.87 -5.45 -5.76
C ALA A 167 -19.57 -4.71 -6.11
N VAL A 168 -18.66 -4.49 -5.14
CA VAL A 168 -17.29 -3.98 -5.33
C VAL A 168 -16.31 -5.12 -5.62
N ALA A 169 -16.65 -6.35 -5.23
CA ALA A 169 -15.94 -7.52 -5.69
C ALA A 169 -16.25 -7.69 -7.20
N GLY A 170 -15.32 -7.29 -8.04
CA GLY A 170 -15.27 -7.82 -9.42
C GLY A 170 -15.45 -9.34 -9.37
N PRO A 171 -15.73 -10.00 -10.49
CA PRO A 171 -16.07 -11.43 -10.51
C PRO A 171 -15.12 -12.20 -9.60
N ALA A 172 -15.68 -13.04 -8.72
CA ALA A 172 -14.91 -13.77 -7.71
C ALA A 172 -13.69 -14.43 -8.37
N TYR A 173 -12.49 -13.91 -8.07
CA TYR A 173 -11.26 -14.47 -8.63
C TYR A 173 -10.96 -15.75 -7.86
N ASP A 174 -10.91 -16.86 -8.56
CA ASP A 174 -10.53 -18.14 -7.94
C ASP A 174 -9.01 -18.17 -7.69
N PHE A 175 -8.60 -17.74 -6.51
CA PHE A 175 -7.20 -17.72 -6.08
C PHE A 175 -6.60 -19.13 -5.88
N GLY A 176 -7.42 -20.18 -5.90
CA GLY A 176 -6.98 -21.58 -5.83
C GLY A 176 -6.72 -22.20 -7.21
N ALA A 177 -7.27 -21.64 -8.27
CA ALA A 177 -7.12 -22.16 -9.61
C ALA A 177 -5.71 -21.87 -10.18
N PRO A 178 -5.05 -22.87 -10.80
CA PRO A 178 -3.76 -22.65 -11.45
C PRO A 178 -3.92 -21.74 -12.68
N ALA A 179 -2.94 -20.88 -12.90
CA ALA A 179 -2.88 -20.07 -14.10
C ALA A 179 -2.67 -20.94 -15.37
N SER A 180 -3.24 -20.50 -16.49
CA SER A 180 -3.04 -21.18 -17.78
C SER A 180 -1.57 -21.16 -18.22
N ALA A 181 -1.19 -22.08 -19.11
CA ALA A 181 0.16 -22.15 -19.65
C ALA A 181 0.64 -20.81 -20.24
N GLU A 182 -0.24 -20.12 -20.99
CA GLU A 182 0.05 -18.82 -21.54
C GLU A 182 0.35 -17.75 -20.45
N ARG A 183 -0.43 -17.75 -19.36
CA ARG A 183 -0.20 -16.81 -18.24
C ARG A 183 1.11 -17.09 -17.55
N LEU A 184 1.45 -18.38 -17.35
CA LEU A 184 2.73 -18.79 -16.76
C LEU A 184 3.91 -18.32 -17.63
N GLU A 185 3.83 -18.51 -18.97
CA GLU A 185 4.89 -18.09 -19.89
C GLU A 185 5.05 -16.57 -19.92
N ARG A 186 3.95 -15.79 -20.00
CA ARG A 186 4.01 -14.31 -19.88
C ARG A 186 4.65 -13.87 -18.56
N THR A 187 4.30 -14.53 -17.46
CA THR A 187 4.87 -14.21 -16.15
C THR A 187 6.38 -14.45 -16.10
N ILE A 188 6.86 -15.56 -16.68
CA ILE A 188 8.29 -15.86 -16.80
C ILE A 188 9.02 -14.82 -17.63
N GLU A 189 8.45 -14.39 -18.75
CA GLU A 189 9.03 -13.33 -19.59
C GLU A 189 9.12 -12.00 -18.85
N ALA A 190 8.04 -11.61 -18.14
CA ALA A 190 8.01 -10.40 -17.34
C ALA A 190 9.01 -10.43 -16.18
N LEU A 191 9.13 -11.55 -15.46
CA LEU A 191 10.14 -11.72 -14.41
C LEU A 191 11.56 -11.55 -14.96
N ARG A 192 11.84 -12.16 -16.11
CA ARG A 192 13.16 -12.01 -16.77
C ARG A 192 13.42 -10.59 -17.22
N ALA A 193 12.43 -9.91 -17.76
CA ALA A 193 12.53 -8.50 -18.15
C ALA A 193 12.80 -7.58 -16.93
N ASN A 194 12.30 -7.97 -15.76
CA ASN A 194 12.54 -7.28 -14.49
C ASN A 194 13.85 -7.71 -13.77
N GLY A 195 14.72 -8.48 -14.44
CA GLY A 195 16.05 -8.83 -13.93
C GLY A 195 16.14 -10.10 -13.07
N PHE A 196 15.03 -10.77 -12.81
CA PHE A 196 15.05 -12.07 -12.14
C PHE A 196 15.54 -13.18 -13.07
N THR A 197 16.29 -14.15 -12.54
CA THR A 197 16.41 -15.44 -13.17
C THR A 197 15.09 -16.20 -12.95
N ALA A 198 14.38 -16.57 -14.03
CA ALA A 198 13.08 -17.21 -13.91
C ALA A 198 13.02 -18.48 -14.77
N GLU A 199 12.57 -19.58 -14.16
CA GLU A 199 12.45 -20.89 -14.77
C GLU A 199 11.02 -21.41 -14.57
N LEU A 200 10.44 -22.00 -15.63
CA LEU A 200 9.16 -22.70 -15.56
C LEU A 200 9.42 -24.20 -15.46
N LEU A 201 8.97 -24.79 -14.37
CA LEU A 201 9.17 -26.21 -14.06
C LEU A 201 7.81 -26.93 -13.97
N ASP A 202 7.82 -28.23 -14.22
CA ASP A 202 6.56 -28.98 -14.27
C ASP A 202 5.91 -29.14 -12.90
N ASP A 203 6.70 -29.54 -11.90
CA ASP A 203 6.19 -29.96 -10.60
C ASP A 203 7.19 -29.73 -9.44
N ALA A 204 6.76 -30.10 -8.25
CA ALA A 204 7.57 -30.01 -7.03
C ALA A 204 8.84 -30.87 -7.10
N ALA A 205 8.84 -32.01 -7.80
CA ALA A 205 10.03 -32.87 -7.92
C ALA A 205 11.11 -32.20 -8.78
N ALA A 206 10.74 -31.54 -9.86
CA ALA A 206 11.64 -30.73 -10.67
C ALA A 206 12.21 -29.55 -9.87
N ALA A 207 11.36 -28.88 -9.06
CA ALA A 207 11.81 -27.80 -8.18
C ALA A 207 12.83 -28.27 -7.15
N ARG A 208 12.61 -29.41 -6.50
CA ARG A 208 13.54 -30.01 -5.53
C ARG A 208 14.92 -30.27 -6.14
N ALA A 209 14.96 -30.90 -7.31
CA ALA A 209 16.20 -31.14 -8.05
C ALA A 209 16.92 -29.82 -8.36
N ARG A 210 16.16 -28.84 -8.88
CA ARG A 210 16.73 -27.56 -9.29
C ARG A 210 17.25 -26.72 -8.12
N VAL A 211 16.54 -26.69 -6.99
CA VAL A 211 17.00 -26.04 -5.75
C VAL A 211 18.33 -26.61 -5.29
N LYS A 212 18.48 -27.93 -5.31
CA LYS A 212 19.73 -28.60 -4.93
C LYS A 212 20.92 -28.19 -5.80
N ASP A 213 20.71 -27.98 -7.11
CA ASP A 213 21.74 -27.52 -8.03
C ASP A 213 22.13 -26.05 -7.84
N LEU A 214 21.18 -25.22 -7.36
CA LEU A 214 21.38 -23.78 -7.18
C LEU A 214 22.12 -23.44 -5.86
N ILE A 215 22.15 -24.34 -4.88
CA ILE A 215 22.81 -24.12 -3.60
C ILE A 215 24.28 -24.50 -3.68
N PRO A 216 25.21 -23.53 -3.46
CA PRO A 216 26.63 -23.81 -3.42
C PRO A 216 27.01 -24.71 -2.22
N GLU A 217 28.05 -25.48 -2.40
CA GLU A 217 28.62 -26.27 -1.29
C GLU A 217 29.16 -25.35 -0.18
N GLY A 218 28.87 -25.71 1.06
CA GLY A 218 29.22 -24.90 2.25
C GLY A 218 28.38 -23.68 2.49
N ALA A 219 27.38 -23.39 1.65
CA ALA A 219 26.53 -22.21 1.83
C ALA A 219 25.62 -22.31 3.05
N SER A 220 25.47 -21.21 3.76
CA SER A 220 24.45 -21.06 4.80
C SER A 220 23.08 -20.83 4.13
N VAL A 221 22.09 -21.66 4.47
CA VAL A 221 20.75 -21.64 3.86
C VAL A 221 19.69 -21.34 4.90
N PHE A 222 18.94 -20.23 4.70
CA PHE A 222 17.78 -19.90 5.50
C PHE A 222 16.49 -20.18 4.73
N THR A 223 15.66 -21.09 5.25
CA THR A 223 14.33 -21.38 4.70
C THR A 223 13.27 -20.54 5.41
N GLY A 224 12.55 -19.68 4.66
CA GLY A 224 11.39 -18.97 5.15
C GLY A 224 10.23 -19.92 5.48
N ALA A 225 9.29 -19.47 6.32
CA ALA A 225 8.05 -20.19 6.54
C ALA A 225 7.22 -20.18 5.26
N SER A 226 7.09 -21.31 4.59
CA SER A 226 6.41 -21.44 3.30
C SER A 226 5.75 -22.81 3.19
N GLU A 227 4.44 -22.80 2.97
CA GLU A 227 3.68 -24.02 2.75
C GLU A 227 4.09 -24.70 1.43
N THR A 228 4.47 -23.92 0.42
CA THR A 228 5.02 -24.43 -0.84
C THR A 228 6.28 -25.26 -0.60
N LEU A 229 7.23 -24.75 0.19
CA LEU A 229 8.46 -25.47 0.49
C LEU A 229 8.22 -26.72 1.35
N ARG A 230 7.25 -26.65 2.27
CA ARG A 230 6.87 -27.79 3.12
C ARG A 230 6.23 -28.92 2.28
N LEU A 231 5.24 -28.59 1.46
CA LEU A 231 4.52 -29.56 0.63
C LEU A 231 5.41 -30.15 -0.47
N SER A 232 6.34 -29.37 -1.00
CA SER A 232 7.34 -29.88 -1.96
C SER A 232 8.47 -30.66 -1.31
N ARG A 233 8.52 -30.76 0.04
CA ARG A 233 9.57 -31.42 0.82
C ARG A 233 10.98 -30.80 0.66
N ILE A 234 11.07 -29.59 0.14
CA ILE A 234 12.37 -28.89 -0.04
C ILE A 234 13.00 -28.56 1.31
N VAL A 235 12.19 -28.20 2.32
CA VAL A 235 12.72 -27.93 3.69
C VAL A 235 13.44 -29.16 4.25
N GLU A 236 12.83 -30.35 4.12
CA GLU A 236 13.41 -31.64 4.59
C GLU A 236 14.72 -31.94 3.86
N ASP A 237 14.75 -31.70 2.53
CA ASP A 237 15.96 -31.93 1.75
C ASP A 237 17.12 -31.02 2.18
N ILE A 238 16.83 -29.73 2.46
CA ILE A 238 17.85 -28.79 2.94
C ILE A 238 18.35 -29.13 4.34
N GLU A 239 17.46 -29.54 5.24
CA GLU A 239 17.82 -29.90 6.59
C GLU A 239 18.60 -31.23 6.68
N ALA A 240 18.47 -32.07 5.66
CA ALA A 240 19.18 -33.37 5.55
C ALA A 240 20.44 -33.30 4.66
N ASP A 241 20.74 -32.18 4.02
CA ASP A 241 21.87 -32.03 3.08
C ASP A 241 23.15 -31.56 3.81
N ASP A 242 24.07 -32.46 4.07
CA ASP A 242 25.37 -32.14 4.71
C ASP A 242 26.27 -31.20 3.88
N ARG A 243 25.91 -30.90 2.62
CA ARG A 243 26.66 -29.96 1.75
C ARG A 243 26.41 -28.50 2.11
N CYS A 244 25.40 -28.18 2.90
CA CYS A 244 25.06 -26.82 3.27
C CYS A 244 24.74 -26.68 4.77
N GLU A 245 24.85 -25.46 5.31
CA GLU A 245 24.46 -25.17 6.69
C GLU A 245 22.98 -24.72 6.73
N ALA A 246 22.09 -25.60 7.17
CA ALA A 246 20.69 -25.22 7.39
C ALA A 246 20.57 -24.32 8.63
N ILE A 247 20.25 -23.03 8.44
CA ILE A 247 20.15 -22.04 9.53
C ILE A 247 18.92 -22.28 10.40
N ARG A 248 17.79 -22.72 9.85
CA ARG A 248 16.51 -22.81 10.57
C ARG A 248 16.58 -23.74 11.78
N PRO A 249 17.10 -25.00 11.72
CA PRO A 249 17.24 -25.86 12.90
C PRO A 249 18.08 -25.23 13.99
N ARG A 250 19.17 -24.56 13.62
CA ARG A 250 20.05 -23.85 14.56
C ARG A 250 19.31 -22.71 15.27
N VAL A 251 18.56 -21.89 14.57
CA VAL A 251 17.78 -20.78 15.16
C VAL A 251 16.70 -21.29 16.10
N LEU A 252 16.11 -22.45 15.86
CA LEU A 252 15.09 -23.05 16.72
C LEU A 252 15.64 -23.51 18.07
N THR A 253 16.93 -23.79 18.17
CA THR A 253 17.60 -24.19 19.44
C THR A 253 18.17 -23.00 20.22
N MET A 254 18.18 -21.79 19.63
CA MET A 254 18.73 -20.60 20.29
C MET A 254 17.71 -19.97 21.25
N ASP A 255 18.22 -19.40 22.35
CA ASP A 255 17.39 -18.67 23.30
C ASP A 255 17.04 -17.25 22.76
N ARG A 256 15.77 -17.05 22.47
CA ARG A 256 15.26 -15.77 21.94
C ARG A 256 15.39 -14.60 22.91
N ALA A 257 15.45 -14.85 24.21
CA ALA A 257 15.58 -13.80 25.21
C ALA A 257 17.01 -13.24 25.26
N THR A 258 18.02 -14.10 25.10
CA THR A 258 19.44 -13.72 25.25
C THR A 258 20.19 -13.63 23.93
N GLU A 259 19.75 -14.31 22.86
CA GLU A 259 20.43 -14.40 21.57
C GLU A 259 19.67 -13.70 20.42
N SER A 260 18.69 -12.86 20.71
CA SER A 260 17.83 -12.23 19.69
C SER A 260 18.63 -11.50 18.58
N ASP A 261 19.70 -10.80 18.93
CA ASP A 261 20.57 -10.10 17.98
C ASP A 261 21.34 -11.05 17.06
N ARG A 262 21.78 -12.16 17.60
CA ARG A 262 22.48 -13.19 16.82
C ARG A 262 21.53 -13.91 15.86
N ILE A 263 20.33 -14.26 16.33
CA ILE A 263 19.26 -14.83 15.51
C ILE A 263 18.95 -13.88 14.34
N ARG A 264 18.73 -12.60 14.65
CA ARG A 264 18.40 -11.59 13.62
C ARG A 264 19.48 -11.48 12.53
N ARG A 265 20.77 -11.51 12.90
CA ARG A 265 21.88 -11.48 11.94
C ARG A 265 21.93 -12.74 11.08
N LEU A 266 21.77 -13.90 11.66
CA LEU A 266 21.79 -15.18 10.95
C LEU A 266 20.69 -15.27 9.88
N ILE A 267 19.46 -14.83 10.21
CA ILE A 267 18.33 -14.93 9.28
C ILE A 267 18.28 -13.78 8.26
N ALA A 268 18.94 -12.66 8.56
CA ALA A 268 18.90 -11.49 7.69
C ALA A 268 19.86 -11.57 6.51
N THR A 269 21.02 -12.25 6.68
CA THR A 269 22.12 -12.24 5.71
C THR A 269 22.68 -13.65 5.45
N PRO A 270 21.85 -14.65 5.10
CA PRO A 270 22.33 -15.95 4.70
C PRO A 270 22.99 -15.88 3.30
N ASP A 271 23.83 -16.88 2.95
CA ASP A 271 24.31 -17.01 1.58
C ASP A 271 23.15 -17.31 0.62
N VAL A 272 22.23 -18.19 1.01
CA VAL A 272 21.05 -18.52 0.24
C VAL A 272 19.80 -18.38 1.09
N PHE A 273 18.83 -17.59 0.60
CA PHE A 273 17.49 -17.54 1.15
C PHE A 273 16.53 -18.31 0.24
N LEU A 274 15.71 -19.16 0.83
CA LEU A 274 14.76 -20.00 0.12
C LEU A 274 13.36 -19.81 0.71
N ALA A 275 12.37 -19.44 -0.11
CA ALA A 275 11.01 -19.18 0.35
C ALA A 275 9.95 -19.39 -0.76
N GLY A 276 8.70 -19.26 -0.39
CA GLY A 276 7.60 -18.99 -1.33
C GLY A 276 7.26 -17.51 -1.34
N VAL A 277 6.30 -17.14 -2.20
CA VAL A 277 5.65 -15.83 -2.22
C VAL A 277 4.15 -15.98 -1.99
N ALA A 278 3.49 -14.92 -1.58
CA ALA A 278 2.03 -14.92 -1.47
C ALA A 278 1.37 -14.76 -2.85
N ALA A 279 1.99 -13.99 -3.75
CA ALA A 279 1.57 -13.86 -5.15
C ALA A 279 2.74 -13.46 -6.06
N VAL A 280 2.59 -13.73 -7.34
CA VAL A 280 3.40 -13.18 -8.43
C VAL A 280 2.48 -12.58 -9.49
N THR A 281 2.78 -11.36 -9.94
CA THR A 281 1.96 -10.71 -10.97
C THR A 281 2.41 -11.10 -12.37
N GLU A 282 1.49 -11.09 -13.35
CA GLU A 282 1.85 -11.27 -14.77
C GLU A 282 2.76 -10.15 -15.30
N THR A 283 2.91 -9.05 -14.55
CA THR A 283 3.87 -7.97 -14.83
C THR A 283 5.25 -8.21 -14.21
N GLY A 284 5.44 -9.36 -13.52
CA GLY A 284 6.74 -9.80 -13.00
C GLY A 284 7.12 -9.21 -11.65
N SER A 285 6.15 -8.85 -10.79
CA SER A 285 6.40 -8.44 -9.39
C SER A 285 6.11 -9.59 -8.42
N LEU A 286 6.94 -9.73 -7.39
CA LEU A 286 6.73 -10.69 -6.29
C LEU A 286 6.09 -9.98 -5.09
N VAL A 287 5.07 -10.58 -4.48
CA VAL A 287 4.42 -10.08 -3.27
C VAL A 287 4.64 -11.06 -2.11
N ILE A 288 5.26 -10.58 -1.04
CA ILE A 288 5.63 -11.36 0.14
C ILE A 288 4.95 -10.76 1.36
N ALA A 289 4.07 -11.54 2.00
CA ALA A 289 3.40 -11.17 3.23
C ALA A 289 4.10 -11.78 4.45
N SER A 290 4.14 -11.05 5.55
CA SER A 290 4.79 -11.54 6.78
C SER A 290 4.15 -10.96 8.04
N GLY A 291 3.88 -11.82 9.02
CA GLY A 291 3.45 -11.44 10.36
C GLY A 291 4.60 -10.85 11.18
N SER A 292 5.74 -11.55 11.27
CA SER A 292 6.89 -11.16 12.10
C SER A 292 7.91 -10.28 11.37
N GLY A 293 7.97 -10.34 10.04
CA GLY A 293 8.98 -9.67 9.22
C GLY A 293 10.32 -10.40 9.13
N SER A 294 10.47 -11.56 9.76
CA SER A 294 11.76 -12.28 9.88
C SER A 294 12.39 -12.66 8.53
N GLN A 295 11.59 -12.95 7.52
CA GLN A 295 12.04 -13.32 6.18
C GLN A 295 12.30 -12.13 5.24
N LEU A 296 11.79 -10.94 5.56
CA LEU A 296 11.83 -9.80 4.64
C LEU A 296 13.24 -9.26 4.39
N PRO A 297 14.14 -9.15 5.37
CA PRO A 297 15.51 -8.68 5.11
C PRO A 297 16.24 -9.55 4.10
N ALA A 298 16.21 -10.87 4.26
CA ALA A 298 16.83 -11.80 3.33
C ALA A 298 16.21 -11.72 1.92
N SER A 299 14.87 -11.59 1.81
CA SER A 299 14.18 -11.39 0.54
C SER A 299 14.57 -10.07 -0.13
N ALA A 300 14.61 -8.97 0.64
CA ALA A 300 14.77 -7.62 0.10
C ALA A 300 16.18 -7.29 -0.38
N GLY A 301 17.20 -8.05 0.04
CA GLY A 301 18.59 -7.75 -0.34
C GLY A 301 19.64 -8.26 0.64
N GLY A 302 19.24 -8.83 1.78
CA GLY A 302 20.17 -9.32 2.79
C GLY A 302 20.87 -10.62 2.39
N ALA A 303 20.20 -11.53 1.70
CA ALA A 303 20.80 -12.76 1.20
C ALA A 303 21.63 -12.52 -0.07
N ALA A 304 22.77 -13.23 -0.19
CA ALA A 304 23.58 -13.18 -1.40
C ALA A 304 22.86 -13.79 -2.61
N LYS A 305 22.03 -14.83 -2.38
CA LYS A 305 21.09 -15.40 -3.36
C LYS A 305 19.72 -15.57 -2.71
N ALA A 306 18.65 -15.30 -3.46
CA ALA A 306 17.28 -15.55 -3.05
C ALA A 306 16.57 -16.42 -4.09
N ILE A 307 15.95 -17.50 -3.64
CA ILE A 307 15.24 -18.46 -4.50
C ILE A 307 13.80 -18.53 -4.02
N TRP A 308 12.85 -18.24 -4.89
CA TRP A 308 11.42 -18.34 -4.61
C TRP A 308 10.79 -19.45 -5.42
N VAL A 309 10.15 -20.41 -4.73
CA VAL A 309 9.38 -21.48 -5.35
C VAL A 309 7.90 -21.11 -5.33
N VAL A 310 7.27 -21.08 -6.50
CA VAL A 310 5.95 -20.47 -6.72
C VAL A 310 5.04 -21.45 -7.44
N GLY A 311 3.92 -21.84 -6.84
CA GLY A 311 2.88 -22.64 -7.50
C GLY A 311 2.04 -21.83 -8.48
N ALA A 312 1.52 -22.47 -9.53
CA ALA A 312 0.76 -21.84 -10.62
C ALA A 312 -0.44 -20.99 -10.16
N GLN A 313 -1.11 -21.36 -9.06
CA GLN A 313 -2.26 -20.63 -8.52
C GLN A 313 -1.89 -19.29 -7.89
N LYS A 314 -0.60 -19.00 -7.72
CA LYS A 314 -0.12 -17.72 -7.15
C LYS A 314 0.08 -16.63 -8.21
N VAL A 315 -0.07 -16.97 -9.50
CA VAL A 315 0.00 -16.02 -10.60
C VAL A 315 -1.31 -15.24 -10.71
N VAL A 316 -1.22 -13.92 -10.62
CA VAL A 316 -2.34 -13.00 -10.69
C VAL A 316 -2.08 -11.88 -11.71
N PRO A 317 -3.13 -11.25 -12.29
CA PRO A 317 -2.93 -10.27 -13.35
C PRO A 317 -2.05 -9.07 -12.94
N ASP A 318 -2.27 -8.51 -11.75
CA ASP A 318 -1.72 -7.24 -11.31
C ASP A 318 -1.51 -7.17 -9.79
N LEU A 319 -0.93 -6.06 -9.32
CA LEU A 319 -0.64 -5.86 -7.91
C LEU A 319 -1.92 -5.72 -7.06
N SER A 320 -2.98 -5.11 -7.58
CA SER A 320 -4.25 -4.99 -6.87
C SER A 320 -4.84 -6.37 -6.56
N THR A 321 -4.87 -7.24 -7.56
CA THR A 321 -5.30 -8.63 -7.41
C THR A 321 -4.36 -9.43 -6.49
N ALA A 322 -3.05 -9.13 -6.52
CA ALA A 322 -2.09 -9.76 -5.61
C ALA A 322 -2.36 -9.40 -4.14
N LEU A 323 -2.68 -8.14 -3.83
CA LEU A 323 -3.03 -7.70 -2.49
C LEU A 323 -4.34 -8.35 -2.02
N ARG A 324 -5.35 -8.40 -2.88
CA ARG A 324 -6.60 -9.13 -2.60
C ARG A 324 -6.33 -10.61 -2.31
N ARG A 325 -5.47 -11.27 -3.10
CA ARG A 325 -5.09 -12.66 -2.84
C ARG A 325 -4.48 -12.85 -1.45
N VAL A 326 -3.63 -11.91 -1.01
CA VAL A 326 -3.04 -11.95 0.34
C VAL A 326 -4.13 -11.93 1.41
N GLU A 327 -5.12 -11.04 1.30
CA GLU A 327 -6.15 -10.80 2.31
C GLU A 327 -7.27 -11.84 2.25
N GLU A 328 -7.81 -12.11 1.05
CA GLU A 328 -8.99 -12.95 0.86
C GLU A 328 -8.69 -14.45 0.84
N HIS A 329 -7.42 -14.86 0.54
CA HIS A 329 -7.07 -16.27 0.37
C HIS A 329 -5.90 -16.70 1.24
N ALA A 330 -4.70 -16.12 1.06
CA ALA A 330 -3.49 -16.60 1.69
C ALA A 330 -3.51 -16.42 3.23
N LEU A 331 -4.03 -15.29 3.73
CA LEU A 331 -4.14 -15.03 5.16
C LEU A 331 -5.09 -16.00 5.87
N ALA A 332 -6.22 -16.36 5.25
CA ALA A 332 -7.16 -17.31 5.82
C ALA A 332 -6.53 -18.69 5.98
N LEU A 333 -5.83 -19.18 4.95
CA LEU A 333 -5.15 -20.47 4.96
C LEU A 333 -3.95 -20.50 5.90
N GLU A 334 -3.14 -19.42 5.93
CA GLU A 334 -2.04 -19.29 6.88
C GLU A 334 -2.54 -19.19 8.32
N THR A 335 -3.67 -18.52 8.56
CA THR A 335 -4.28 -18.46 9.89
C THR A 335 -4.71 -19.82 10.39
N ALA A 336 -5.34 -20.64 9.53
CA ALA A 336 -5.71 -22.01 9.89
C ALA A 336 -4.47 -22.86 10.21
N ARG A 337 -3.40 -22.74 9.39
CA ARG A 337 -2.13 -23.43 9.64
C ARG A 337 -1.46 -22.96 10.93
N ALA A 338 -1.37 -21.63 11.14
CA ALA A 338 -0.71 -21.05 12.32
C ALA A 338 -1.46 -21.40 13.60
N GLN A 339 -2.79 -21.41 13.57
CA GLN A 339 -3.61 -21.86 14.70
C GLN A 339 -3.34 -23.32 15.06
N ALA A 340 -3.20 -24.18 14.06
CA ALA A 340 -2.91 -25.61 14.29
C ALA A 340 -1.49 -25.85 14.83
N VAL A 341 -0.50 -25.05 14.40
CA VAL A 341 0.94 -25.26 14.77
C VAL A 341 1.34 -24.45 16.00
N TYR A 342 0.84 -23.22 16.16
CA TYR A 342 1.29 -22.28 17.19
C TYR A 342 0.20 -21.89 18.18
N GLY A 343 -1.06 -22.32 17.98
CA GLY A 343 -2.20 -21.95 18.81
C GLY A 343 -2.67 -20.48 18.70
N GLN A 344 -2.20 -19.77 17.68
CA GLN A 344 -2.52 -18.35 17.43
C GLN A 344 -2.79 -18.10 15.95
N PRO A 345 -3.71 -17.17 15.60
CA PRO A 345 -3.95 -16.80 14.21
C PRO A 345 -2.74 -16.06 13.63
N SER A 346 -2.64 -16.07 12.31
CA SER A 346 -1.66 -15.26 11.57
C SER A 346 -2.18 -13.84 11.32
N ALA A 347 -1.28 -12.95 10.94
CA ALA A 347 -1.61 -11.58 10.54
C ALA A 347 -0.66 -11.10 9.45
N VAL A 348 -1.11 -10.18 8.60
CA VAL A 348 -0.27 -9.46 7.65
C VAL A 348 0.14 -8.13 8.26
N ASN A 349 1.24 -8.13 9.01
CA ASN A 349 1.77 -6.92 9.63
C ASN A 349 2.77 -6.19 8.72
N ARG A 350 3.30 -6.87 7.70
CA ARG A 350 4.29 -6.34 6.77
C ARG A 350 4.11 -6.94 5.39
N LEU A 351 4.23 -6.10 4.38
CA LEU A 351 4.24 -6.48 2.98
C LEU A 351 5.54 -6.00 2.33
N LEU A 352 6.09 -6.82 1.46
CA LEU A 352 7.22 -6.50 0.59
C LEU A 352 6.82 -6.80 -0.85
N VAL A 353 6.97 -5.81 -1.72
CA VAL A 353 6.81 -5.96 -3.17
C VAL A 353 8.18 -5.80 -3.81
N LEU A 354 8.60 -6.82 -4.55
CA LEU A 354 9.82 -6.78 -5.34
C LEU A 354 9.41 -6.60 -6.80
N ASN A 355 9.57 -5.41 -7.34
CA ASN A 355 9.20 -5.10 -8.73
C ASN A 355 10.28 -5.50 -9.73
N ALA A 356 11.54 -5.53 -9.29
CA ALA A 356 12.68 -5.90 -10.10
C ALA A 356 13.83 -6.42 -9.23
N GLU A 357 14.75 -7.17 -9.82
CA GLU A 357 16.02 -7.57 -9.21
C GLU A 357 17.19 -6.89 -9.93
N PRO A 358 17.75 -5.83 -9.33
CA PRO A 358 18.83 -5.06 -9.98
C PRO A 358 20.18 -5.77 -9.95
N GLN A 359 20.35 -6.81 -9.10
CA GLN A 359 21.61 -7.56 -9.01
C GLN A 359 21.54 -8.84 -9.87
N PRO A 360 22.27 -8.93 -10.98
CA PRO A 360 22.23 -10.08 -11.86
C PRO A 360 22.56 -11.38 -11.11
N GLY A 361 21.71 -12.39 -11.25
CA GLY A 361 21.91 -13.73 -10.66
C GLY A 361 21.62 -13.84 -9.17
N ARG A 362 21.19 -12.76 -8.47
CA ARG A 362 20.80 -12.83 -7.07
C ARG A 362 19.41 -13.47 -6.90
N GLY A 363 18.42 -12.99 -7.63
CA GLY A 363 17.03 -13.44 -7.49
C GLY A 363 16.65 -14.52 -8.51
N THR A 364 16.25 -15.71 -8.04
CA THR A 364 15.77 -16.81 -8.89
C THR A 364 14.34 -17.18 -8.53
N VAL A 365 13.46 -17.23 -9.52
CA VAL A 365 12.06 -17.63 -9.37
C VAL A 365 11.86 -18.97 -10.09
N LEU A 366 11.49 -19.98 -9.33
CA LEU A 366 11.09 -21.28 -9.86
C LEU A 366 9.57 -21.36 -9.87
N LEU A 367 8.95 -21.05 -11.00
CA LEU A 367 7.51 -21.08 -11.19
C LEU A 367 7.11 -22.50 -11.64
N LEU A 368 6.13 -23.08 -10.95
CA LEU A 368 5.66 -24.44 -11.21
C LEU A 368 4.36 -24.41 -12.01
N ARG A 369 4.19 -25.34 -12.93
CA ARG A 369 2.90 -25.62 -13.57
C ARG A 369 1.91 -26.23 -12.58
N GLU A 370 2.41 -26.84 -11.54
CA GLU A 370 1.64 -27.44 -10.45
C GLU A 370 1.11 -26.37 -9.49
N ALA A 371 -0.14 -26.53 -9.02
CA ALA A 371 -0.70 -25.75 -7.93
C ALA A 371 -0.22 -26.31 -6.58
N ILE A 372 0.62 -25.58 -5.86
CA ILE A 372 1.20 -26.03 -4.59
C ILE A 372 1.37 -24.88 -3.59
N GLY A 373 1.02 -25.12 -2.32
CA GLY A 373 1.03 -24.11 -1.26
C GLY A 373 -0.11 -23.09 -1.39
N PHE A 374 -0.01 -21.97 -0.66
CA PHE A 374 -0.98 -20.86 -0.72
C PHE A 374 -0.32 -19.49 -0.61
#